data_98d2f4cb6cafb702cd9659f1ec4f149b
#
_entry.id   98d2f4cb6cafb702cd9659f1ec4f149b
#
_cell.length_a   1.000
_cell.length_b   1.000
_cell.length_c   1.000
_cell.angle_alpha   90.00
_cell.angle_beta   90.00
_cell.angle_gamma   90.00
#
_symmetry.space_group_name_H-M   'P 1'
#
loop_
_entity.id
_entity.type
_entity.pdbx_description
1 polymer ?
#
loop_
_entity_poly.entity_id
_entity_poly.type
_entity_poly.pdbx_seq_one_letter_code
_entity_poly.pdbx_strand_id
1 'polypeptide(L)'
;MRSYELGFILHPDVEQTDVTQAVDKVGQYVTASGGEVTSVDVWGRRVLAYPIRKRQEGTYVFLQAQIDPQAVGDLERNLKLDEVVLRYLLLRLED
;
A
#
# COMPACT_ATOMS: atom_id res chain seq x y z
N MET A 1 -5.48 16.23 10.13
CA MET A 1 -4.90 15.03 9.51
C MET A 1 -3.65 14.60 10.24
N ARG A 2 -3.31 13.35 10.10
CA ARG A 2 -2.13 12.76 10.71
C ARG A 2 -1.23 12.15 9.65
N SER A 3 0.04 12.05 9.92
CA SER A 3 1.00 11.43 9.03
C SER A 3 1.01 9.92 9.24
N TYR A 4 0.95 9.19 8.14
CA TYR A 4 0.97 7.72 8.14
C TYR A 4 2.00 7.23 7.13
N GLU A 5 2.55 6.05 7.43
CA GLU A 5 3.31 5.27 6.46
C GLU A 5 2.55 4.01 6.14
N LEU A 6 2.33 3.76 4.86
CA LEU A 6 1.69 2.56 4.39
C LEU A 6 2.71 1.72 3.64
N GLY A 7 3.06 0.57 4.21
CA GLY A 7 3.84 -0.43 3.51
C GLY A 7 2.91 -1.48 2.95
N PHE A 8 3.09 -1.85 1.70
CA PHE A 8 2.28 -2.90 1.11
C PHE A 8 3.08 -3.74 0.13
N ILE A 9 2.61 -4.97 -0.03
CA ILE A 9 3.25 -5.95 -0.90
C ILE A 9 2.26 -6.27 -2.01
N LEU A 10 2.68 -6.00 -3.25
CA LEU A 10 1.88 -6.35 -4.42
C LEU A 10 2.14 -7.78 -4.83
N HIS A 11 1.13 -8.41 -5.37
CA HIS A 11 1.19 -9.76 -5.91
C HIS A 11 2.33 -9.90 -6.92
N PRO A 12 3.12 -10.99 -6.88
CA PRO A 12 4.26 -11.14 -7.80
C PRO A 12 3.84 -11.27 -9.26
N ASP A 13 2.59 -11.62 -9.53
CA ASP A 13 2.07 -11.71 -10.89
C ASP A 13 1.82 -10.33 -11.53
N VAL A 14 1.90 -9.24 -10.74
CA VAL A 14 1.83 -7.88 -11.29
C VAL A 14 3.12 -7.62 -12.06
N GLU A 15 2.97 -7.38 -13.36
CA GLU A 15 4.13 -7.09 -14.20
C GLU A 15 4.73 -5.72 -13.85
N GLN A 16 6.03 -5.57 -14.13
CA GLN A 16 6.73 -4.31 -13.85
C GLN A 16 6.04 -3.11 -14.50
N THR A 17 5.49 -3.31 -15.68
CA THR A 17 4.78 -2.25 -16.39
C THR A 17 3.48 -1.84 -15.70
N ASP A 18 2.92 -2.71 -14.88
CA ASP A 18 1.64 -2.47 -14.20
C ASP A 18 1.81 -2.04 -12.73
N VAL A 19 3.05 -2.06 -12.21
CA VAL A 19 3.30 -1.68 -10.82
C VAL A 19 2.88 -0.23 -10.57
N THR A 20 3.21 0.68 -11.48
CA THR A 20 2.84 2.09 -11.34
C THR A 20 1.32 2.25 -11.23
N GLN A 21 0.56 1.54 -12.05
CA GLN A 21 -0.90 1.61 -12.00
C GLN A 21 -1.44 1.07 -10.68
N ALA A 22 -0.86 -0.02 -10.17
CA ALA A 22 -1.27 -0.59 -8.90
C ALA A 22 -0.97 0.37 -7.73
N VAL A 23 0.19 1.02 -7.76
CA VAL A 23 0.56 2.03 -6.76
C VAL A 23 -0.38 3.23 -6.84
N ASP A 24 -0.69 3.70 -8.05
CA ASP A 24 -1.61 4.82 -8.25
C ASP A 24 -3.00 4.49 -7.70
N LYS A 25 -3.46 3.26 -7.89
CA LYS A 25 -4.75 2.82 -7.37
C LYS A 25 -4.80 2.89 -5.85
N VAL A 26 -3.74 2.42 -5.18
CA VAL A 26 -3.64 2.52 -3.72
C VAL A 26 -3.62 3.98 -3.29
N GLY A 27 -2.88 4.83 -4.02
CA GLY A 27 -2.88 6.27 -3.78
C GLY A 27 -4.26 6.88 -3.90
N GLN A 28 -5.07 6.41 -4.85
CA GLN A 28 -6.44 6.88 -5.02
C GLN A 28 -7.34 6.52 -3.84
N TYR A 29 -7.09 5.39 -3.16
CA TYR A 29 -7.82 5.08 -1.94
C TYR A 29 -7.58 6.16 -0.88
N VAL A 30 -6.35 6.66 -0.80
CA VAL A 30 -5.99 7.74 0.13
C VAL A 30 -6.68 9.04 -0.27
N THR A 31 -6.56 9.45 -1.54
CA THR A 31 -7.12 10.71 -2.00
C THR A 31 -8.64 10.72 -2.00
N ALA A 32 -9.26 9.57 -2.27
CA ALA A 32 -10.73 9.46 -2.25
C ALA A 32 -11.31 9.70 -0.85
N SER A 33 -10.53 9.44 0.19
CA SER A 33 -10.96 9.68 1.57
C SER A 33 -10.59 11.09 2.07
N GLY A 34 -10.11 11.96 1.17
CA GLY A 34 -9.71 13.33 1.52
C GLY A 34 -8.26 13.47 1.95
N GLY A 35 -7.48 12.41 1.86
CA GLY A 35 -6.07 12.43 2.22
C GLY A 35 -5.18 12.88 1.08
N GLU A 36 -3.88 12.92 1.37
CA GLU A 36 -2.87 13.32 0.41
C GLU A 36 -1.64 12.42 0.51
N VAL A 37 -1.22 11.85 -0.61
CA VAL A 37 0.03 11.08 -0.68
C VAL A 37 1.19 12.06 -0.80
N THR A 38 2.14 11.97 0.12
CA THR A 38 3.28 12.90 0.18
C THR A 38 4.55 12.31 -0.41
N SER A 39 4.71 11.00 -0.36
CA SER A 39 5.86 10.35 -1.00
C SER A 39 5.54 8.90 -1.33
N VAL A 40 6.22 8.37 -2.35
CA VAL A 40 6.11 6.97 -2.76
C VAL A 40 7.51 6.43 -2.99
N ASP A 41 7.81 5.26 -2.42
CA ASP A 41 9.09 4.58 -2.59
C ASP A 41 8.82 3.13 -2.99
N VAL A 42 9.13 2.79 -4.23
CA VAL A 42 8.96 1.44 -4.75
C VAL A 42 10.28 0.69 -4.58
N TRP A 43 10.28 -0.31 -3.72
CA TRP A 43 11.49 -1.08 -3.45
C TRP A 43 11.73 -2.18 -4.48
N GLY A 44 10.69 -2.59 -5.19
CA GLY A 44 10.79 -3.63 -6.18
C GLY A 44 10.52 -5.02 -5.62
N ARG A 45 10.80 -6.02 -6.44
CA ARG A 45 10.51 -7.41 -6.08
C ARG A 45 11.48 -7.92 -5.03
N ARG A 46 10.94 -8.57 -4.01
CA ARG A 46 11.71 -9.16 -2.91
C ARG A 46 11.18 -10.55 -2.60
N VAL A 47 12.06 -11.40 -2.10
CA VAL A 47 11.67 -12.69 -1.54
C VAL A 47 11.09 -12.47 -0.15
N LEU A 48 9.94 -13.07 0.12
CA LEU A 48 9.27 -12.94 1.41
C LEU A 48 9.97 -13.80 2.45
N ALA A 49 10.00 -13.33 3.70
CA ALA A 49 10.59 -14.08 4.81
C ALA A 49 9.84 -15.39 5.04
N TYR A 50 8.55 -15.41 4.74
CA TYR A 50 7.70 -16.61 4.77
C TYR A 50 6.62 -16.44 3.69
N PRO A 51 6.12 -17.56 3.13
CA PRO A 51 5.11 -17.45 2.07
C PRO A 51 3.82 -16.79 2.56
N ILE A 52 3.24 -15.95 1.71
CA ILE A 52 1.93 -15.35 1.95
C ILE A 52 1.01 -15.83 0.83
N ARG A 53 -0.10 -16.50 1.19
CA ARG A 53 -1.03 -17.07 0.21
C ARG A 53 -0.30 -17.94 -0.81
N LYS A 54 0.68 -18.75 -0.33
CA LYS A 54 1.53 -19.61 -1.16
C LYS A 54 2.45 -18.86 -2.11
N ARG A 55 2.60 -17.54 -1.96
CA ARG A 55 3.54 -16.73 -2.76
C ARG A 55 4.81 -16.54 -1.97
N GLN A 56 5.94 -16.68 -2.63
CA GLN A 56 7.26 -16.55 -2.03
C GLN A 56 7.92 -15.21 -2.33
N GLU A 57 7.36 -14.44 -3.27
CA GLU A 57 7.87 -13.14 -3.68
C GLU A 57 6.75 -12.13 -3.74
N GLY A 58 7.11 -10.86 -3.74
CA GLY A 58 6.18 -9.76 -3.94
C GLY A 58 6.92 -8.47 -4.20
N THR A 59 6.21 -7.48 -4.70
CA THR A 59 6.75 -6.14 -4.93
C THR A 59 6.44 -5.27 -3.72
N TYR A 60 7.50 -4.79 -3.06
CA TYR A 60 7.39 -3.96 -1.86
C TYR A 60 7.28 -2.49 -2.25
N VAL A 61 6.31 -1.82 -1.66
CA VAL A 61 6.10 -0.38 -1.86
C VAL A 61 5.83 0.25 -0.49
N PHE A 62 6.44 1.43 -0.29
CA PHE A 62 6.17 2.25 0.90
C PHE A 62 5.71 3.60 0.44
N LEU A 63 4.64 4.10 1.02
CA LEU A 63 4.20 5.47 0.76
C LEU A 63 3.92 6.17 2.08
N GLN A 64 4.08 7.48 2.07
CA GLN A 64 3.71 8.33 3.19
C GLN A 64 2.53 9.20 2.77
N ALA A 65 1.64 9.45 3.70
CA ALA A 65 0.41 10.18 3.40
C ALA A 65 -0.10 10.92 4.63
N GLN A 66 -0.84 11.98 4.36
CA GLN A 66 -1.64 12.68 5.36
C GLN A 66 -3.06 12.13 5.26
N ILE A 67 -3.58 11.58 6.35
CA ILE A 67 -4.88 10.90 6.35
C ILE A 67 -5.64 11.35 7.61
N ASP A 68 -6.95 11.59 7.43
CA ASP A 68 -7.83 11.79 8.57
C ASP A 68 -7.95 10.46 9.32
N PRO A 69 -7.69 10.43 10.64
CA PRO A 69 -7.84 9.19 11.40
C PRO A 69 -9.20 8.53 11.24
N GLN A 70 -10.26 9.31 11.02
CA GLN A 70 -11.60 8.76 10.81
C GLN A 70 -11.74 8.03 9.47
N ALA A 71 -10.86 8.31 8.52
CA ALA A 71 -10.89 7.67 7.20
C ALA A 71 -10.07 6.38 7.13
N VAL A 72 -9.30 6.06 8.18
CA VAL A 72 -8.41 4.89 8.17
C VAL A 72 -9.18 3.59 7.97
N GLY A 73 -10.35 3.46 8.59
CA GLY A 73 -11.16 2.24 8.46
C GLY A 73 -11.57 1.96 7.02
N ASP A 74 -12.00 2.99 6.30
CA ASP A 74 -12.40 2.85 4.88
C ASP A 74 -11.19 2.54 4.00
N LEU A 75 -10.05 3.19 4.27
CA LEU A 75 -8.82 2.91 3.54
C LEU A 75 -8.41 1.44 3.72
N GLU A 76 -8.42 0.93 4.94
CA GLU A 76 -8.05 -0.45 5.21
C GLU A 76 -9.01 -1.42 4.56
N ARG A 77 -10.31 -1.09 4.54
CA ARG A 77 -11.30 -1.93 3.85
C ARG A 77 -10.96 -2.05 2.37
N ASN A 78 -10.63 -0.95 1.72
CA ASN A 78 -10.26 -0.96 0.30
C ASN A 78 -8.99 -1.78 0.07
N LEU A 79 -8.01 -1.66 0.95
CA LEU A 79 -6.77 -2.44 0.84
C LEU A 79 -7.05 -3.94 1.00
N LYS A 80 -7.92 -4.32 1.92
CA LYS A 80 -8.26 -5.73 2.13
C LYS A 80 -9.04 -6.32 0.96
N LEU A 81 -9.84 -5.51 0.28
CA LEU A 81 -10.63 -5.96 -0.86
C LEU A 81 -9.83 -5.95 -2.16
N ASP A 82 -8.67 -5.32 -2.19
CA ASP A 82 -7.86 -5.23 -3.40
C ASP A 82 -7.07 -6.53 -3.58
N GLU A 83 -7.40 -7.28 -4.62
CA GLU A 83 -6.80 -8.58 -4.89
C GLU A 83 -5.32 -8.49 -5.25
N VAL A 84 -4.86 -7.34 -5.72
CA VAL A 84 -3.47 -7.11 -6.09
C VAL A 84 -2.59 -6.90 -4.86
N VAL A 85 -3.17 -6.42 -3.76
CA VAL A 85 -2.46 -6.20 -2.51
C VAL A 85 -2.42 -7.50 -1.71
N LEU A 86 -1.24 -8.10 -1.60
CA LEU A 86 -1.04 -9.33 -0.84
C LEU A 86 -1.13 -9.09 0.66
N ARG A 87 -0.51 -8.03 1.10
CA ARG A 87 -0.44 -7.66 2.52
C ARG A 87 -0.14 -6.17 2.64
N TYR A 88 -0.59 -5.56 3.72
CA TYR A 88 -0.27 -4.17 4.01
C TYR A 88 -0.04 -3.98 5.51
N LEU A 89 0.69 -2.91 5.83
CA LEU A 89 0.89 -2.44 7.20
C LEU A 89 0.77 -0.92 7.20
N LEU A 90 -0.15 -0.40 7.99
CA LEU A 90 -0.36 1.03 8.14
C LEU A 90 0.13 1.48 9.51
N LEU A 91 1.11 2.37 9.52
CA LEU A 91 1.71 2.89 10.74
C LEU A 91 1.46 4.39 10.85
N ARG A 92 1.03 4.82 12.03
CA ARG A 92 0.92 6.24 12.32
C ARG A 92 2.30 6.77 12.70
N LEU A 93 2.74 7.80 12.00
CA LEU A 93 4.02 8.43 12.29
C LEU A 93 3.83 9.46 13.39
N GLU A 94 4.78 9.52 14.32
CA GLU A 94 4.79 10.56 15.33
C GLU A 94 5.33 11.85 14.75
N ASP A 95 4.73 12.93 15.16
CA ASP A 95 5.16 14.26 14.76
C ASP A 95 6.32 14.76 15.62
#